data_99bcbdd0c7fa4d8d059c5898adf0a06e
#
_entry.id   99bcbdd0c7fa4d8d059c5898adf0a06e
#
_cell.length_a   1.000
_cell.length_b   1.000
_cell.length_c   1.000
_cell.angle_alpha   90.00
_cell.angle_beta   90.00
_cell.angle_gamma   90.00
#
_symmetry.space_group_name_H-M   'P 1'
#
loop_
_entity.id
_entity.type
_entity.pdbx_description
1 polymer ?
#
loop_
_entity_poly.entity_id
_entity_poly.type
_entity_poly.pdbx_seq_one_letter_code
_entity_poly.pdbx_strand_id
1 'polypeptide(L)'
;LPRQKIKLEVANVPARTNTLRALNRNYSFLPASYQDLLVPSETKHEIMADKVVSLSACRHYIRYRDIWDLQFLKRSKAVMDPSLIADKIRDYQSEDFETSLAEMRDEVRTIATSETFRREMIRFIEPDARARTLDKPGFFEFLGDSVSEILADAYQALYEPANEFDY
;
A
#
# COMPACT_ATOMS: atom_id res chain seq x y z
N LEU A 1 14.90 -1.79 30.48
CA LEU A 1 14.69 -1.66 29.05
C LEU A 1 13.20 -1.41 28.79
N PRO A 2 12.83 -0.46 27.93
CA PRO A 2 11.43 -0.26 27.58
C PRO A 2 10.88 -1.53 26.90
N ARG A 3 9.71 -1.99 27.35
CA ARG A 3 9.04 -3.12 26.75
C ARG A 3 8.42 -2.67 25.42
N GLN A 4 8.85 -3.25 24.32
CA GLN A 4 8.19 -3.10 23.01
C GLN A 4 7.17 -4.23 22.84
N LYS A 5 5.99 -3.87 22.36
CA LYS A 5 4.98 -4.84 21.94
C LYS A 5 5.08 -5.04 20.43
N ILE A 6 5.27 -6.29 20.02
CA ILE A 6 5.17 -6.69 18.62
C ILE A 6 3.79 -7.30 18.44
N LYS A 7 3.02 -6.78 17.49
CA LYS A 7 1.73 -7.35 17.10
C LYS A 7 1.95 -8.22 15.86
N LEU A 8 1.58 -9.49 15.96
CA LEU A 8 1.49 -10.40 14.82
C LEU A 8 0.03 -10.53 14.44
N GLU A 9 -0.28 -10.27 13.19
CA GLU A 9 -1.61 -10.45 12.61
C GLU A 9 -1.52 -11.54 11.56
N VAL A 10 -2.49 -12.45 11.58
CA VAL A 10 -2.62 -13.53 10.60
C VAL A 10 -3.96 -13.36 9.90
N ALA A 11 -3.93 -13.19 8.60
CA ALA A 11 -5.12 -13.20 7.76
C ALA A 11 -5.31 -14.59 7.17
N ASN A 12 -6.56 -15.07 7.15
CA ASN A 12 -6.91 -16.34 6.51
C ASN A 12 -7.26 -16.12 5.02
N VAL A 13 -6.34 -15.50 4.30
CA VAL A 13 -6.44 -15.28 2.86
C VAL A 13 -5.17 -15.80 2.19
N PRO A 14 -5.27 -16.37 0.97
CA PRO A 14 -4.11 -16.92 0.28
C PRO A 14 -3.17 -15.81 -0.21
N ALA A 15 -1.86 -16.04 -0.11
CA ALA A 15 -0.89 -15.34 -0.92
C ALA A 15 -0.94 -15.92 -2.34
N ARG A 16 -1.14 -15.07 -3.34
CA ARG A 16 -1.24 -15.45 -4.76
C ARG A 16 0.13 -15.57 -5.41
N THR A 17 1.08 -14.80 -4.91
CA THR A 17 2.47 -14.84 -5.34
C THR A 17 3.36 -15.25 -4.17
N ASN A 18 4.44 -15.98 -4.47
CA ASN A 18 5.37 -16.42 -3.46
C ASN A 18 6.80 -16.25 -3.97
N THR A 19 7.59 -15.48 -3.24
CA THR A 19 9.03 -15.34 -3.50
C THR A 19 9.80 -15.47 -2.19
N LEU A 20 10.91 -16.22 -2.25
CA LEU A 20 11.79 -16.36 -1.10
C LEU A 20 12.67 -15.11 -0.96
N ARG A 21 12.64 -14.49 0.20
CA ARG A 21 13.43 -13.30 0.53
C ARG A 21 14.36 -13.59 1.70
N ALA A 22 15.62 -13.24 1.55
CA ALA A 22 16.54 -13.22 2.68
C ALA A 22 16.18 -12.06 3.62
N LEU A 23 16.31 -12.31 4.94
CA LEU A 23 16.12 -11.25 5.92
C LEU A 23 17.26 -10.23 5.86
N ASN A 24 16.92 -8.95 5.82
CA ASN A 24 17.91 -7.89 5.91
C ASN A 24 18.41 -7.74 7.35
N ARG A 25 19.73 -7.80 7.51
CA ARG A 25 20.38 -7.52 8.77
C ARG A 25 20.58 -6.01 8.94
N ASN A 26 19.55 -5.32 9.41
CA ASN A 26 19.58 -3.86 9.59
C ASN A 26 20.30 -3.41 10.86
N TYR A 27 20.63 -4.35 11.76
CA TYR A 27 21.28 -4.03 13.05
C TYR A 27 22.51 -4.90 13.23
N SER A 28 23.63 -4.27 13.63
CA SER A 28 24.93 -4.95 13.83
C SER A 28 24.92 -6.01 14.93
N PHE A 29 23.99 -5.92 15.89
CA PHE A 29 23.84 -6.89 16.99
C PHE A 29 23.12 -8.19 16.57
N LEU A 30 22.49 -8.22 15.39
CA LEU A 30 21.85 -9.44 14.90
C LEU A 30 22.90 -10.46 14.44
N PRO A 31 22.70 -11.76 14.71
CA PRO A 31 23.60 -12.81 14.22
C PRO A 31 23.74 -12.79 12.71
N ALA A 32 24.92 -13.14 12.19
CA ALA A 32 25.15 -13.22 10.74
C ALA A 32 24.22 -14.22 10.05
N SER A 33 23.89 -15.33 10.73
CA SER A 33 22.96 -16.36 10.25
C SER A 33 21.53 -15.86 9.94
N TYR A 34 21.16 -14.66 10.36
CA TYR A 34 19.88 -14.05 9.96
C TYR A 34 19.75 -13.84 8.46
N GLN A 35 20.88 -13.63 7.77
CA GLN A 35 20.89 -13.44 6.31
C GLN A 35 20.66 -14.76 5.55
N ASP A 36 20.86 -15.88 6.23
CA ASP A 36 20.67 -17.23 5.64
C ASP A 36 19.20 -17.69 5.74
N LEU A 37 18.37 -16.95 6.49
CA LEU A 37 16.95 -17.25 6.63
C LEU A 37 16.19 -16.73 5.41
N LEU A 38 15.58 -17.66 4.69
CA LEU A 38 14.69 -17.36 3.58
C LEU A 38 13.24 -17.40 4.07
N VAL A 39 12.52 -16.31 3.86
CA VAL A 39 11.13 -16.17 4.25
C VAL A 39 10.28 -16.09 3.00
N PRO A 40 9.23 -16.95 2.86
CA PRO A 40 8.23 -16.78 1.82
C PRO A 40 7.53 -15.43 1.99
N SER A 41 7.48 -14.66 0.93
CA SER A 41 6.90 -13.32 0.94
C SER A 41 6.10 -13.08 -0.33
N GLU A 42 5.05 -12.30 -0.24
CA GLU A 42 4.35 -11.79 -1.41
C GLU A 42 5.27 -10.90 -2.26
N THR A 43 5.00 -10.86 -3.55
CA THR A 43 5.68 -9.90 -4.42
C THR A 43 5.17 -8.49 -4.13
N LYS A 44 6.00 -7.48 -4.47
CA LYS A 44 5.56 -6.08 -4.35
C LYS A 44 4.32 -5.74 -5.18
N HIS A 45 4.05 -6.49 -6.24
CA HIS A 45 2.86 -6.35 -7.09
C HIS A 45 1.61 -6.80 -6.34
N GLU A 46 1.67 -7.94 -5.66
CA GLU A 46 0.58 -8.43 -4.81
C GLU A 46 0.37 -7.52 -3.59
N ILE A 47 1.44 -7.09 -2.92
CA ILE A 47 1.35 -6.14 -1.82
C ILE A 47 0.65 -4.84 -2.30
N MET A 48 0.93 -4.39 -3.53
CA MET A 48 0.25 -3.21 -4.10
C MET A 48 -1.25 -3.46 -4.29
N ALA A 49 -1.65 -4.65 -4.76
CA ALA A 49 -3.05 -5.04 -4.89
C ALA A 49 -3.75 -5.06 -3.52
N ASP A 50 -3.11 -5.67 -2.51
CA ASP A 50 -3.63 -5.65 -1.14
C ASP A 50 -3.84 -4.23 -0.60
N LYS A 51 -2.90 -3.31 -0.88
CA LYS A 51 -2.99 -1.92 -0.43
C LYS A 51 -4.09 -1.14 -1.14
N VAL A 52 -4.31 -1.36 -2.44
CA VAL A 52 -5.44 -0.78 -3.18
C VAL A 52 -6.76 -1.25 -2.58
N VAL A 53 -6.91 -2.56 -2.34
CA VAL A 53 -8.15 -3.12 -1.80
C VAL A 53 -8.35 -2.67 -0.35
N SER A 54 -7.34 -2.75 0.50
CA SER A 54 -7.47 -2.39 1.92
C SER A 54 -7.73 -0.91 2.14
N LEU A 55 -7.13 -0.02 1.34
CA LEU A 55 -7.38 1.42 1.42
C LEU A 55 -8.82 1.76 1.03
N SER A 56 -9.33 1.16 -0.03
CA SER A 56 -10.64 1.46 -0.59
C SER A 56 -11.78 0.80 0.19
N ALA A 57 -11.64 -0.46 0.58
CA ALA A 57 -12.70 -1.23 1.23
C ALA A 57 -12.87 -0.95 2.72
N CYS A 58 -11.89 -0.36 3.40
CA CYS A 58 -11.97 -0.13 4.84
C CYS A 58 -12.84 1.09 5.16
N ARG A 59 -14.13 0.84 5.52
CA ARG A 59 -15.10 1.90 5.83
C ARG A 59 -15.09 2.38 7.29
N HIS A 60 -14.42 1.65 8.20
CA HIS A 60 -14.45 1.97 9.64
C HIS A 60 -13.40 3.02 10.06
N TYR A 61 -12.30 3.11 9.32
CA TYR A 61 -11.23 4.09 9.55
C TYR A 61 -10.36 4.22 8.30
N ILE A 62 -9.76 5.38 8.14
CA ILE A 62 -8.86 5.62 7.00
C ILE A 62 -7.51 4.95 7.28
N ARG A 63 -7.06 4.15 6.34
CA ARG A 63 -5.76 3.47 6.39
C ARG A 63 -4.63 4.39 5.90
N TYR A 64 -4.31 5.39 6.69
CA TYR A 64 -3.33 6.44 6.33
C TYR A 64 -1.99 5.88 5.83
N ARG A 65 -1.50 4.79 6.43
CA ARG A 65 -0.23 4.18 6.02
C ARG A 65 -0.29 3.59 4.63
N ASP A 66 -1.44 3.07 4.21
CA ASP A 66 -1.59 2.49 2.88
C ASP A 66 -1.43 3.54 1.78
N ILE A 67 -1.79 4.80 2.05
CA ILE A 67 -1.50 5.93 1.14
C ILE A 67 0.01 6.10 0.95
N TRP A 68 0.78 6.08 2.03
CA TRP A 68 2.25 6.14 1.96
C TRP A 68 2.84 4.91 1.27
N ASP A 69 2.36 3.71 1.63
CA ASP A 69 2.86 2.46 1.10
C ASP A 69 2.62 2.33 -0.40
N LEU A 70 1.47 2.78 -0.92
CA LEU A 70 1.18 2.78 -2.36
C LEU A 70 2.18 3.63 -3.15
N GLN A 71 2.48 4.84 -2.68
CA GLN A 71 3.51 5.67 -3.30
C GLN A 71 4.89 5.04 -3.22
N PHE A 72 5.26 4.44 -2.09
CA PHE A 72 6.52 3.72 -1.93
C PHE A 72 6.62 2.54 -2.91
N LEU A 73 5.55 1.76 -3.07
CA LEU A 73 5.48 0.64 -3.99
C LEU A 73 5.60 1.10 -5.45
N LYS A 74 4.90 2.17 -5.85
CA LYS A 74 5.03 2.78 -7.18
C LYS A 74 6.47 3.18 -7.45
N ARG A 75 7.11 3.89 -6.51
CA ARG A 75 8.52 4.29 -6.60
C ARG A 75 9.47 3.08 -6.67
N SER A 76 9.11 1.98 -6.01
CA SER A 76 9.83 0.72 -6.04
C SER A 76 9.57 -0.11 -7.30
N LYS A 77 8.89 0.49 -8.31
CA LYS A 77 8.53 -0.16 -9.58
C LYS A 77 7.62 -1.39 -9.36
N ALA A 78 6.71 -1.33 -8.39
CA ALA A 78 5.59 -2.24 -8.37
C ALA A 78 4.68 -1.90 -9.55
N VAL A 79 4.20 -2.92 -10.24
CA VAL A 79 3.24 -2.81 -11.32
C VAL A 79 1.88 -3.21 -10.75
N MET A 80 0.88 -2.40 -10.99
CA MET A 80 -0.49 -2.75 -10.66
C MET A 80 -0.93 -3.90 -11.58
N ASP A 81 -1.47 -4.94 -10.97
CA ASP A 81 -2.01 -6.10 -11.67
C ASP A 81 -3.51 -6.22 -11.36
N PRO A 82 -4.38 -5.93 -12.32
CA PRO A 82 -5.84 -5.97 -12.11
C PRO A 82 -6.33 -7.35 -11.71
N SER A 83 -5.67 -8.42 -12.17
CA SER A 83 -6.06 -9.79 -11.80
C SER A 83 -5.80 -10.07 -10.32
N LEU A 84 -4.67 -9.60 -9.77
CA LEU A 84 -4.38 -9.69 -8.35
C LEU A 84 -5.38 -8.85 -7.52
N ILE A 85 -5.75 -7.66 -7.99
CA ILE A 85 -6.75 -6.84 -7.30
C ILE A 85 -8.10 -7.57 -7.28
N ALA A 86 -8.54 -8.12 -8.42
CA ALA A 86 -9.79 -8.88 -8.50
C ALA A 86 -9.78 -10.12 -7.59
N ASP A 87 -8.65 -10.80 -7.48
CA ASP A 87 -8.47 -11.92 -6.55
C ASP A 87 -8.62 -11.46 -5.09
N LYS A 88 -7.95 -10.37 -4.70
CA LYS A 88 -8.02 -9.82 -3.34
C LYS A 88 -9.43 -9.32 -3.00
N ILE A 89 -10.15 -8.71 -3.93
CA ILE A 89 -11.57 -8.33 -3.73
C ILE A 89 -12.40 -9.56 -3.34
N ARG A 90 -12.22 -10.67 -4.05
CA ARG A 90 -12.92 -11.94 -3.74
C ARG A 90 -12.49 -12.54 -2.41
N ASP A 91 -11.19 -12.58 -2.13
CA ASP A 91 -10.63 -13.16 -0.91
C ASP A 91 -11.10 -12.40 0.34
N TYR A 92 -11.18 -11.07 0.27
CA TYR A 92 -11.68 -10.21 1.34
C TYR A 92 -13.19 -10.03 1.36
N GLN A 93 -13.91 -10.60 0.38
CA GLN A 93 -15.36 -10.48 0.24
C GLN A 93 -15.82 -9.01 0.30
N SER A 94 -15.10 -8.15 -0.43
CA SER A 94 -15.38 -6.72 -0.44
C SER A 94 -16.63 -6.44 -1.30
N GLU A 95 -17.75 -6.24 -0.64
CA GLU A 95 -18.98 -5.81 -1.29
C GLU A 95 -18.85 -4.34 -1.75
N ASP A 96 -19.53 -3.98 -2.84
CA ASP A 96 -19.57 -2.61 -3.39
C ASP A 96 -18.17 -1.98 -3.61
N PHE A 97 -17.17 -2.82 -3.95
CA PHE A 97 -15.79 -2.34 -4.09
C PHE A 97 -15.65 -1.26 -5.17
N GLU A 98 -16.38 -1.34 -6.27
CA GLU A 98 -16.39 -0.34 -7.34
C GLU A 98 -16.70 1.06 -6.78
N THR A 99 -17.79 1.17 -6.05
CA THR A 99 -18.20 2.44 -5.40
C THR A 99 -17.14 2.91 -4.41
N SER A 100 -16.63 2.01 -3.57
CA SER A 100 -15.63 2.35 -2.55
C SER A 100 -14.31 2.82 -3.16
N LEU A 101 -13.89 2.22 -4.28
CA LEU A 101 -12.70 2.62 -5.02
C LEU A 101 -12.87 3.99 -5.66
N ALA A 102 -14.03 4.27 -6.26
CA ALA A 102 -14.33 5.56 -6.84
C ALA A 102 -14.35 6.67 -5.78
N GLU A 103 -15.03 6.45 -4.65
CA GLU A 103 -15.05 7.37 -3.51
C GLU A 103 -13.64 7.66 -2.99
N MET A 104 -12.84 6.62 -2.73
CA MET A 104 -11.47 6.79 -2.23
C MET A 104 -10.56 7.53 -3.22
N ARG A 105 -10.69 7.25 -4.52
CA ARG A 105 -9.96 7.97 -5.59
C ARG A 105 -10.22 9.48 -5.52
N ASP A 106 -11.47 9.86 -5.30
CA ASP A 106 -11.88 11.26 -5.26
C ASP A 106 -11.49 11.95 -3.94
N GLU A 107 -11.46 11.21 -2.83
CA GLU A 107 -11.17 11.72 -1.49
C GLU A 107 -9.69 11.73 -1.11
N VAL A 108 -8.87 10.86 -1.68
CA VAL A 108 -7.49 10.61 -1.22
C VAL A 108 -6.61 11.87 -1.23
N ARG A 109 -6.83 12.81 -2.15
CA ARG A 109 -6.12 14.10 -2.19
C ARG A 109 -6.42 14.95 -0.96
N THR A 110 -7.69 15.03 -0.59
CA THR A 110 -8.14 15.75 0.61
C THR A 110 -7.61 15.08 1.87
N ILE A 111 -7.65 13.75 1.91
CA ILE A 111 -7.12 12.96 3.03
C ILE A 111 -5.61 13.20 3.18
N ALA A 112 -4.84 13.09 2.12
CA ALA A 112 -3.38 13.21 2.15
C ALA A 112 -2.89 14.60 2.57
N THR A 113 -3.66 15.65 2.27
CA THR A 113 -3.34 17.04 2.67
C THR A 113 -3.87 17.42 4.05
N SER A 114 -4.63 16.54 4.71
CA SER A 114 -5.22 16.82 6.02
C SER A 114 -4.19 16.86 7.15
N GLU A 115 -4.46 17.68 8.17
CA GLU A 115 -3.62 17.75 9.38
C GLU A 115 -3.62 16.43 10.16
N THR A 116 -4.70 15.66 10.10
CA THR A 116 -4.80 14.35 10.73
C THR A 116 -3.84 13.36 10.08
N PHE A 117 -3.80 13.32 8.74
CA PHE A 117 -2.85 12.50 7.99
C PHE A 117 -1.40 12.90 8.34
N ARG A 118 -1.09 14.19 8.31
CA ARG A 118 0.24 14.72 8.67
C ARG A 118 0.69 14.23 10.05
N ARG A 119 -0.14 14.39 11.07
CA ARG A 119 0.16 13.95 12.44
C ARG A 119 0.40 12.45 12.54
N GLU A 120 -0.42 11.65 11.88
CA GLU A 120 -0.25 10.19 11.88
C GLU A 120 1.06 9.80 11.20
N MET A 121 1.38 10.36 10.04
CA MET A 121 2.61 10.01 9.33
C MET A 121 3.88 10.42 10.07
N ILE A 122 3.91 11.58 10.74
CA ILE A 122 5.05 12.02 11.57
C ILE A 122 5.38 11.00 12.66
N ARG A 123 4.40 10.28 13.19
CA ARG A 123 4.62 9.27 14.24
C ARG A 123 5.33 8.00 13.73
N PHE A 124 5.26 7.71 12.45
CA PHE A 124 5.77 6.47 11.86
C PHE A 124 7.03 6.67 11.01
N ILE A 125 7.18 7.84 10.42
CA ILE A 125 8.30 8.10 9.51
C ILE A 125 9.49 8.62 10.30
N GLU A 126 10.63 7.94 10.13
CA GLU A 126 11.89 8.34 10.77
C GLU A 126 12.28 9.77 10.39
N PRO A 127 12.98 10.51 11.27
CA PRO A 127 13.36 11.91 11.07
C PRO A 127 14.09 12.17 9.74
N ASP A 128 15.04 11.31 9.37
CA ASP A 128 15.80 11.45 8.13
C ASP A 128 14.92 11.24 6.87
N ALA A 129 14.01 10.28 6.92
CA ALA A 129 13.06 10.05 5.84
C ALA A 129 12.06 11.21 5.75
N ARG A 130 11.60 11.72 6.91
CA ARG A 130 10.71 12.86 7.00
C ARG A 130 11.32 14.12 6.39
N ALA A 131 12.56 14.43 6.73
CA ALA A 131 13.28 15.60 6.18
C ALA A 131 13.42 15.56 4.65
N ARG A 132 13.46 14.34 4.07
CA ARG A 132 13.53 14.14 2.61
C ARG A 132 12.17 14.07 1.94
N THR A 133 11.07 14.02 2.68
CA THR A 133 9.71 13.81 2.18
C THR A 133 8.72 14.75 2.84
N LEU A 134 8.13 14.38 3.97
CA LEU A 134 7.02 15.09 4.63
C LEU A 134 7.31 16.57 4.94
N ASP A 135 8.57 16.90 5.22
CA ASP A 135 8.99 18.28 5.52
C ASP A 135 9.26 19.11 4.25
N LYS A 136 9.11 18.52 3.04
CA LYS A 136 9.25 19.24 1.78
C LYS A 136 7.94 19.91 1.37
N PRO A 137 8.00 21.17 0.92
CA PRO A 137 6.82 21.83 0.36
C PRO A 137 6.21 21.03 -0.79
N GLY A 138 4.89 20.92 -0.84
CA GLY A 138 4.16 20.23 -1.91
C GLY A 138 4.21 18.70 -1.84
N PHE A 139 4.84 18.09 -0.81
CA PHE A 139 4.96 16.63 -0.75
C PHE A 139 3.61 15.95 -0.49
N PHE A 140 2.75 16.52 0.32
CA PHE A 140 1.43 15.95 0.62
C PHE A 140 0.49 16.02 -0.58
N GLU A 141 0.54 17.10 -1.32
CA GLU A 141 -0.16 17.27 -2.59
C GLU A 141 0.32 16.24 -3.61
N PHE A 142 1.63 16.14 -3.80
CA PHE A 142 2.25 15.11 -4.64
C PHE A 142 1.83 13.70 -4.25
N LEU A 143 1.81 13.39 -2.95
CA LEU A 143 1.42 12.08 -2.45
C LEU A 143 -0.04 11.77 -2.77
N GLY A 144 -0.94 12.74 -2.52
CA GLY A 144 -2.36 12.63 -2.84
C GLY A 144 -2.61 12.42 -4.33
N ASP A 145 -1.95 13.20 -5.19
CA ASP A 145 -2.05 13.08 -6.65
C ASP A 145 -1.56 11.71 -7.12
N SER A 146 -0.39 11.29 -6.64
CA SER A 146 0.19 10.01 -7.05
C SER A 146 -0.66 8.80 -6.66
N VAL A 147 -1.29 8.83 -5.48
CA VAL A 147 -2.18 7.74 -5.03
C VAL A 147 -3.52 7.81 -5.76
N SER A 148 -4.06 9.00 -6.00
CA SER A 148 -5.28 9.16 -6.82
C SER A 148 -5.09 8.60 -8.23
N GLU A 149 -3.91 8.79 -8.85
CA GLU A 149 -3.58 8.17 -10.15
C GLU A 149 -3.58 6.63 -10.05
N ILE A 150 -2.95 6.05 -9.01
CA ILE A 150 -2.94 4.59 -8.81
C ILE A 150 -4.38 4.04 -8.71
N LEU A 151 -5.24 4.73 -7.94
CA LEU A 151 -6.63 4.29 -7.78
C LEU A 151 -7.44 4.49 -9.07
N ALA A 152 -7.17 5.54 -9.85
CA ALA A 152 -7.78 5.78 -11.16
C ALA A 152 -7.37 4.69 -12.16
N ASP A 153 -6.08 4.35 -12.23
CA ASP A 153 -5.58 3.26 -13.07
C ASP A 153 -6.22 1.92 -12.70
N ALA A 154 -6.36 1.64 -11.38
CA ALA A 154 -7.03 0.45 -10.89
C ALA A 154 -8.52 0.41 -11.28
N TYR A 155 -9.23 1.53 -11.13
CA TYR A 155 -10.62 1.65 -11.51
C TYR A 155 -10.82 1.41 -13.01
N GLN A 156 -10.04 2.09 -13.83
CA GLN A 156 -10.10 1.94 -15.28
C GLN A 156 -9.85 0.50 -15.72
N ALA A 157 -8.81 -0.14 -15.16
CA ALA A 157 -8.45 -1.50 -15.53
C ALA A 157 -9.49 -2.56 -15.10
N LEU A 158 -10.23 -2.32 -14.00
CA LEU A 158 -11.22 -3.26 -13.47
C LEU A 158 -12.61 -3.07 -14.07
N TYR A 159 -13.01 -1.82 -14.33
CA TYR A 159 -14.40 -1.47 -14.64
C TYR A 159 -14.60 -0.77 -15.99
N GLU A 160 -13.54 -0.22 -16.56
CA GLU A 160 -13.55 0.45 -17.86
C GLU A 160 -12.47 -0.14 -18.79
N PRO A 161 -12.39 -1.46 -18.98
CA PRO A 161 -11.38 -2.03 -19.85
C PRO A 161 -11.54 -1.45 -21.26
N ALA A 162 -10.42 -1.09 -21.91
CA ALA A 162 -10.46 -0.63 -23.29
C ALA A 162 -11.18 -1.65 -24.16
N ASN A 163 -12.18 -1.21 -24.92
CA ASN A 163 -12.86 -2.06 -25.89
C ASN A 163 -11.82 -2.57 -26.90
N GLU A 164 -11.64 -3.89 -26.98
CA GLU A 164 -10.72 -4.55 -27.94
C GLU A 164 -11.15 -4.40 -29.41
N PHE A 165 -12.09 -3.50 -29.73
CA PHE A 165 -12.72 -3.39 -31.07
C PHE A 165 -12.58 -1.98 -31.67
N ASP A 166 -11.42 -1.37 -31.68
CA ASP A 166 -11.09 -0.28 -32.58
C ASP A 166 -9.98 -0.73 -33.54
N TYR A 167 -10.41 -1.48 -34.60
CA TYR A 167 -9.65 -1.71 -35.82
C TYR A 167 -10.33 -1.07 -37.00
#